data_e7c025ce3cd7308cdf43b6731ebca661
#
_entry.id   e7c025ce3cd7308cdf43b6731ebca661
#
_cell.length_a   1.000
_cell.length_b   1.000
_cell.length_c   1.000
_cell.angle_alpha   90.00
_cell.angle_beta   90.00
_cell.angle_gamma   90.00
#
_symmetry.space_group_name_H-M   'P 1'
#
loop_
_entity.id
_entity.type
_entity.pdbx_description
1 polymer ?
#
loop_
_entity_poly.entity_id
_entity_poly.type
_entity_poly.pdbx_seq_one_letter_code
_entity_poly.pdbx_strand_id
1 'polypeptide(L)'
;PKLFKRLRTFRWQGAVHEQVGLEPVIYDSEVEIRHMPESNHKDRDLAAFLRIIREGKRLDKRLHGLYARELFIAGEDQDFLDAGFFFEESCRDTARDAEEIKEAACAAARAARIAGDTGKFFKYAMKVVACEGCAEICCELGDYYLGEQDIDEAVVWYYNAAYETESILNLSCSGEIPLYGLAECYRAAGNEAQAAEYERLARDAAARNHTAG
;
A
#
# COMPACT_ATOMS: atom_id res chain seq x y z
N PRO A 1 4.62 -17.32 -14.85
CA PRO A 1 5.52 -17.45 -16.02
C PRO A 1 4.71 -17.57 -17.30
N LYS A 2 5.19 -16.96 -18.39
CA LYS A 2 4.51 -16.98 -19.69
C LYS A 2 5.44 -17.58 -20.72
N LEU A 3 4.94 -18.51 -21.53
CA LEU A 3 5.66 -19.12 -22.64
C LEU A 3 5.19 -18.53 -23.96
N PHE A 4 6.12 -18.12 -24.82
CA PHE A 4 5.83 -17.53 -26.12
C PHE A 4 6.45 -18.36 -27.25
N LYS A 5 5.72 -18.48 -28.38
CA LYS A 5 6.28 -19.11 -29.57
C LYS A 5 7.41 -18.25 -30.13
N ARG A 6 8.62 -18.80 -30.26
CA ARG A 6 9.82 -18.13 -30.76
C ARG A 6 9.67 -17.46 -32.15
N LEU A 7 8.74 -17.94 -32.95
CA LEU A 7 8.52 -17.47 -34.33
C LEU A 7 7.58 -16.25 -34.43
N ARG A 8 7.08 -15.70 -33.30
CA ARG A 8 6.24 -14.49 -33.30
C ARG A 8 7.02 -13.30 -32.77
N THR A 9 6.85 -12.15 -33.42
CA THR A 9 7.36 -10.88 -32.93
C THR A 9 6.45 -10.38 -31.82
N PHE A 10 7.00 -10.19 -30.63
CA PHE A 10 6.31 -9.64 -29.46
C PHE A 10 6.81 -8.24 -29.18
N ARG A 11 5.91 -7.35 -28.77
CA ARG A 11 6.28 -6.04 -28.24
C ARG A 11 5.90 -5.97 -26.78
N TRP A 12 6.87 -5.65 -25.97
CA TRP A 12 6.64 -5.34 -24.57
C TRP A 12 6.01 -3.96 -24.46
N GLN A 13 5.02 -3.84 -23.58
CA GLN A 13 4.30 -2.60 -23.31
C GLN A 13 4.36 -2.33 -21.80
N GLY A 14 4.62 -1.07 -21.43
CA GLY A 14 4.77 -0.62 -20.06
C GLY A 14 6.22 -0.28 -19.73
N ALA A 15 6.41 0.68 -18.83
CA ALA A 15 7.74 1.11 -18.38
C ALA A 15 8.18 0.36 -17.11
N VAL A 16 7.22 -0.18 -16.38
CA VAL A 16 7.38 -1.06 -15.20
C VAL A 16 6.33 -2.16 -15.30
N HIS A 17 6.61 -3.36 -14.83
CA HIS A 17 5.73 -4.53 -14.97
C HIS A 17 5.25 -4.76 -16.41
N GLU A 18 6.21 -4.83 -17.32
CA GLU A 18 5.97 -4.96 -18.76
C GLU A 18 5.04 -6.12 -19.10
N GLN A 19 4.14 -5.87 -20.04
CA GLN A 19 3.22 -6.88 -20.57
C GLN A 19 3.38 -7.02 -22.06
N VAL A 20 3.09 -8.20 -22.60
CA VAL A 20 3.02 -8.42 -24.05
C VAL A 20 1.61 -8.02 -24.52
N GLY A 21 1.56 -7.09 -25.50
CA GLY A 21 0.32 -6.59 -26.07
C GLY A 21 -0.35 -7.59 -27.00
N LEU A 22 -0.77 -8.74 -26.47
CA LEU A 22 -1.51 -9.78 -27.19
C LEU A 22 -2.63 -10.29 -26.30
N GLU A 23 -3.78 -10.60 -26.90
CA GLU A 23 -4.78 -11.46 -26.29
C GLU A 23 -4.29 -12.91 -26.35
N PRO A 24 -3.81 -13.49 -25.24
CA PRO A 24 -3.29 -14.84 -25.26
C PRO A 24 -4.44 -15.86 -25.30
N VAL A 25 -4.28 -16.92 -26.07
CA VAL A 25 -5.02 -18.15 -25.81
C VAL A 25 -4.42 -18.76 -24.55
N ILE A 26 -5.21 -18.78 -23.49
CA ILE A 26 -4.77 -19.34 -22.20
C ILE A 26 -4.92 -20.85 -22.26
N TYR A 27 -3.85 -21.55 -21.94
CA TYR A 27 -3.82 -23.00 -21.76
C TYR A 27 -3.35 -23.30 -20.36
N ASP A 28 -4.19 -23.95 -19.58
CA ASP A 28 -3.85 -24.44 -18.26
C ASP A 28 -3.03 -25.72 -18.38
N SER A 29 -1.83 -25.72 -17.85
CA SER A 29 -0.89 -26.81 -17.91
C SER A 29 -0.66 -27.38 -16.51
N GLU A 30 -0.53 -28.71 -16.41
CA GLU A 30 -0.13 -29.38 -15.16
C GLU A 30 1.34 -29.13 -14.78
N VAL A 31 2.10 -28.41 -15.62
CA VAL A 31 3.50 -28.08 -15.35
C VAL A 31 3.57 -26.96 -14.32
N GLU A 32 4.02 -27.31 -13.12
CA GLU A 32 4.32 -26.37 -12.07
C GLU A 32 5.65 -25.66 -12.38
N ILE A 33 5.62 -24.34 -12.49
CA ILE A 33 6.84 -23.53 -12.62
C ILE A 33 7.05 -22.77 -11.31
N ARG A 34 8.06 -23.20 -10.54
CA ARG A 34 8.44 -22.50 -9.30
C ARG A 34 9.25 -21.28 -9.64
N HIS A 35 8.69 -20.11 -9.30
CA HIS A 35 9.42 -18.85 -9.39
C HIS A 35 10.28 -18.70 -8.13
N MET A 36 11.60 -18.74 -8.29
CA MET A 36 12.56 -18.52 -7.19
C MET A 36 13.36 -17.26 -7.52
N PRO A 37 12.90 -16.08 -7.09
CA PRO A 37 13.64 -14.84 -7.34
C PRO A 37 14.93 -14.83 -6.52
N GLU A 38 16.06 -14.61 -7.19
CA GLU A 38 17.39 -14.53 -6.56
C GLU A 38 17.64 -13.19 -5.84
N SER A 39 16.80 -12.17 -6.12
CA SER A 39 16.91 -10.85 -5.50
C SER A 39 15.53 -10.20 -5.35
N ASN A 40 15.41 -9.37 -4.33
CA ASN A 40 14.23 -8.55 -4.12
C ASN A 40 14.25 -7.36 -5.11
N HIS A 41 13.34 -7.32 -6.07
CA HIS A 41 13.30 -6.28 -7.12
C HIS A 41 12.59 -4.98 -6.66
N LYS A 42 12.16 -4.90 -5.40
CA LYS A 42 11.34 -3.81 -4.84
C LYS A 42 11.96 -2.44 -5.06
N ASP A 43 13.22 -2.26 -4.66
CA ASP A 43 13.92 -0.96 -4.79
C ASP A 43 14.06 -0.52 -6.23
N ARG A 44 14.26 -1.47 -7.16
CA ARG A 44 14.37 -1.18 -8.59
C ARG A 44 13.05 -0.69 -9.17
N ASP A 45 11.93 -1.27 -8.77
CA ASP A 45 10.63 -0.93 -9.31
C ASP A 45 10.15 0.43 -8.79
N LEU A 46 10.34 0.74 -7.49
CA LEU A 46 10.09 2.07 -6.91
C LEU A 46 10.96 3.15 -7.57
N ALA A 47 12.26 2.89 -7.76
CA ALA A 47 13.16 3.81 -8.46
C ALA A 47 12.74 4.06 -9.92
N ALA A 48 12.22 3.03 -10.60
CA ALA A 48 11.73 3.17 -11.98
C ALA A 48 10.46 4.04 -12.04
N PHE A 49 9.50 3.85 -11.12
CA PHE A 49 8.32 4.70 -10.99
C PHE A 49 8.71 6.15 -10.69
N LEU A 50 9.59 6.36 -9.73
CA LEU A 50 10.06 7.71 -9.35
C LEU A 50 10.69 8.44 -10.54
N ARG A 51 11.49 7.75 -11.34
CA ARG A 51 12.07 8.33 -12.57
C ARG A 51 10.99 8.76 -13.56
N ILE A 52 9.98 7.92 -13.80
CA ILE A 52 8.89 8.19 -14.74
C ILE A 52 8.11 9.44 -14.32
N ILE A 53 7.74 9.54 -13.04
CA ILE A 53 6.98 10.71 -12.54
C ILE A 53 7.82 11.98 -12.53
N ARG A 54 9.13 11.90 -12.25
CA ARG A 54 10.07 13.04 -12.33
C ARG A 54 10.27 13.54 -13.78
N GLU A 55 10.11 12.66 -14.77
CA GLU A 55 10.09 13.04 -16.19
C GLU A 55 8.75 13.70 -16.61
N GLY A 56 7.81 13.87 -15.70
CA GLY A 56 6.49 14.45 -15.96
C GLY A 56 5.56 13.54 -16.79
N LYS A 57 5.87 12.26 -16.87
CA LYS A 57 5.04 11.31 -17.60
C LYS A 57 3.84 10.90 -16.76
N ARG A 58 2.66 10.92 -17.38
CA ARG A 58 1.44 10.43 -16.74
C ARG A 58 1.47 8.91 -16.68
N LEU A 59 1.17 8.35 -15.51
CA LEU A 59 0.89 6.94 -15.35
C LEU A 59 -0.58 6.66 -15.71
N ASP A 60 -0.82 5.60 -16.48
CA ASP A 60 -2.17 5.08 -16.70
C ASP A 60 -2.75 4.50 -15.40
N LYS A 61 -4.05 4.18 -15.38
CA LYS A 61 -4.74 3.64 -14.19
C LYS A 61 -4.00 2.46 -13.58
N ARG A 62 -3.57 1.50 -14.41
CA ARG A 62 -2.88 0.29 -13.96
C ARG A 62 -1.53 0.59 -13.29
N LEU A 63 -0.70 1.43 -13.92
CA LEU A 63 0.61 1.79 -13.38
C LEU A 63 0.50 2.71 -12.16
N HIS A 64 -0.53 3.55 -12.12
CA HIS A 64 -0.82 4.40 -10.96
C HIS A 64 -1.15 3.55 -9.72
N GLY A 65 -2.10 2.63 -9.82
CA GLY A 65 -2.45 1.72 -8.73
C GLY A 65 -1.30 0.79 -8.32
N LEU A 66 -0.51 0.29 -9.30
CA LEU A 66 0.69 -0.48 -9.01
C LEU A 66 1.72 0.32 -8.22
N TYR A 67 1.96 1.59 -8.56
CA TYR A 67 2.90 2.44 -7.83
C TYR A 67 2.44 2.68 -6.39
N ALA A 68 1.17 3.02 -6.18
CA ALA A 68 0.61 3.16 -4.85
C ALA A 68 0.76 1.88 -4.03
N ARG A 69 0.46 0.73 -4.64
CA ARG A 69 0.58 -0.59 -4.00
C ARG A 69 2.02 -0.93 -3.62
N GLU A 70 2.98 -0.74 -4.55
CA GLU A 70 4.39 -1.01 -4.29
C GLU A 70 4.93 -0.15 -3.14
N LEU A 71 4.52 1.12 -3.05
CA LEU A 71 4.86 1.98 -1.92
C LEU A 71 4.37 1.39 -0.60
N PHE A 72 3.10 0.96 -0.51
CA PHE A 72 2.55 0.41 0.73
C PHE A 72 3.10 -0.97 1.09
N ILE A 73 3.55 -1.76 0.12
CA ILE A 73 4.12 -3.10 0.36
C ILE A 73 5.60 -3.02 0.73
N ALA A 74 6.35 -2.10 0.14
CA ALA A 74 7.81 -2.13 0.16
C ALA A 74 8.49 -0.77 0.32
N GLY A 75 7.75 0.35 0.22
CA GLY A 75 8.32 1.68 0.31
C GLY A 75 8.74 2.03 1.74
N GLU A 76 9.88 2.69 1.82
CA GLU A 76 10.37 3.34 3.02
C GLU A 76 9.87 4.80 3.10
N ASP A 77 10.06 5.46 4.22
CA ASP A 77 9.60 6.85 4.43
C ASP A 77 10.08 7.79 3.33
N GLN A 78 11.33 7.63 2.86
CA GLN A 78 11.89 8.47 1.80
C GLN A 78 11.17 8.25 0.46
N ASP A 79 10.72 7.03 0.16
CA ASP A 79 9.98 6.75 -1.08
C ASP A 79 8.62 7.46 -1.09
N PHE A 80 7.95 7.52 0.07
CA PHE A 80 6.70 8.27 0.23
C PHE A 80 6.93 9.78 0.11
N LEU A 81 7.98 10.31 0.71
CA LEU A 81 8.35 11.73 0.58
C LEU A 81 8.63 12.10 -0.88
N ASP A 82 9.40 11.26 -1.57
CA ASP A 82 9.74 11.44 -2.98
C ASP A 82 8.55 11.34 -3.93
N ALA A 83 7.56 10.50 -3.60
CA ALA A 83 6.36 10.29 -4.40
C ALA A 83 5.21 11.26 -4.06
N GLY A 84 5.27 11.92 -2.90
CA GLY A 84 4.16 12.69 -2.33
C GLY A 84 3.60 13.74 -3.30
N PHE A 85 4.45 14.49 -3.99
CA PHE A 85 4.02 15.51 -4.96
C PHE A 85 3.15 14.94 -6.08
N PHE A 86 3.49 13.75 -6.59
CA PHE A 86 2.75 13.09 -7.66
C PHE A 86 1.35 12.64 -7.21
N PHE A 87 1.24 12.06 -6.01
CA PHE A 87 -0.05 11.65 -5.49
C PHE A 87 -0.92 12.82 -5.03
N GLU A 88 -0.32 13.91 -4.53
CA GLU A 88 -1.04 15.16 -4.29
C GLU A 88 -1.63 15.74 -5.58
N GLU A 89 -0.89 15.69 -6.69
CA GLU A 89 -1.37 16.11 -8.01
C GLU A 89 -2.47 15.18 -8.53
N SER A 90 -2.28 13.86 -8.38
CA SER A 90 -3.29 12.85 -8.74
C SER A 90 -4.61 13.07 -8.00
N CYS A 91 -4.60 13.48 -6.73
CA CYS A 91 -5.82 13.81 -5.98
C CYS A 91 -6.61 15.00 -6.53
N ARG A 92 -6.02 15.83 -7.40
CA ARG A 92 -6.65 17.01 -8.04
C ARG A 92 -6.99 16.76 -9.51
N ASP A 93 -6.47 15.68 -10.09
CA ASP A 93 -6.68 15.35 -11.50
C ASP A 93 -8.10 14.81 -11.73
N THR A 94 -8.94 15.63 -12.35
CA THR A 94 -10.34 15.30 -12.65
C THR A 94 -10.52 14.20 -13.71
N ALA A 95 -9.44 13.80 -14.38
CA ALA A 95 -9.44 12.71 -15.34
C ALA A 95 -9.13 11.34 -14.69
N ARG A 96 -8.91 11.31 -13.37
CA ARG A 96 -8.79 10.08 -12.58
C ARG A 96 -10.13 9.70 -11.98
N ASP A 97 -10.39 8.41 -11.87
CA ASP A 97 -11.61 7.92 -11.24
C ASP A 97 -11.51 7.92 -9.70
N ALA A 98 -12.61 7.56 -9.04
CA ALA A 98 -12.71 7.60 -7.58
C ALA A 98 -11.73 6.62 -6.89
N GLU A 99 -11.46 5.47 -7.51
CA GLU A 99 -10.53 4.46 -7.01
C GLU A 99 -9.09 4.99 -7.05
N GLU A 100 -8.64 5.49 -8.21
CA GLU A 100 -7.33 6.12 -8.37
C GLU A 100 -7.12 7.29 -7.39
N ILE A 101 -8.18 8.10 -7.17
CA ILE A 101 -8.12 9.23 -6.23
C ILE A 101 -8.04 8.74 -4.78
N LYS A 102 -8.74 7.67 -4.43
CA LYS A 102 -8.69 7.07 -3.07
C LYS A 102 -7.30 6.51 -2.78
N GLU A 103 -6.73 5.73 -3.71
CA GLU A 103 -5.35 5.21 -3.62
C GLU A 103 -4.32 6.33 -3.49
N ALA A 104 -4.44 7.37 -4.34
CA ALA A 104 -3.56 8.54 -4.30
C ALA A 104 -3.66 9.28 -2.96
N ALA A 105 -4.86 9.42 -2.41
CA ALA A 105 -5.06 10.11 -1.14
C ALA A 105 -4.44 9.35 0.04
N CYS A 106 -4.43 8.01 0.01
CA CYS A 106 -3.71 7.20 1.00
C CYS A 106 -2.20 7.48 0.96
N ALA A 107 -1.59 7.44 -0.24
CA ALA A 107 -0.16 7.71 -0.40
C ALA A 107 0.20 9.16 -0.04
N ALA A 108 -0.62 10.14 -0.45
CA ALA A 108 -0.41 11.54 -0.11
C ALA A 108 -0.57 11.82 1.39
N ALA A 109 -1.51 11.14 2.06
CA ALA A 109 -1.69 11.24 3.51
C ALA A 109 -0.44 10.73 4.25
N ARG A 110 0.05 9.54 3.90
CA ARG A 110 1.25 8.97 4.51
C ARG A 110 2.48 9.86 4.28
N ALA A 111 2.70 10.33 3.06
CA ALA A 111 3.77 11.26 2.76
C ALA A 111 3.69 12.56 3.59
N ALA A 112 2.49 13.11 3.77
CA ALA A 112 2.27 14.30 4.58
C ALA A 112 2.51 14.05 6.08
N ARG A 113 2.09 12.88 6.63
CA ARG A 113 2.37 12.48 8.01
C ARG A 113 3.86 12.36 8.27
N ILE A 114 4.59 11.67 7.39
CA ILE A 114 6.04 11.51 7.47
C ILE A 114 6.75 12.88 7.41
N ALA A 115 6.26 13.79 6.54
CA ALA A 115 6.79 15.15 6.44
C ALA A 115 6.44 16.06 7.63
N GLY A 116 5.58 15.63 8.55
CA GLY A 116 5.07 16.45 9.65
C GLY A 116 4.07 17.53 9.22
N ASP A 117 3.53 17.47 8.00
CA ASP A 117 2.51 18.41 7.50
C ASP A 117 1.11 17.93 7.93
N THR A 118 0.76 18.21 9.18
CA THR A 118 -0.52 17.81 9.78
C THR A 118 -1.72 18.32 8.96
N GLY A 119 -1.63 19.53 8.40
CA GLY A 119 -2.72 20.10 7.61
C GLY A 119 -3.01 19.30 6.34
N LYS A 120 -1.96 18.93 5.60
CA LYS A 120 -2.09 18.07 4.42
C LYS A 120 -2.49 16.65 4.80
N PHE A 121 -1.92 16.10 5.87
CA PHE A 121 -2.27 14.79 6.38
C PHE A 121 -3.78 14.65 6.58
N PHE A 122 -4.39 15.49 7.40
CA PHE A 122 -5.83 15.42 7.65
C PHE A 122 -6.66 15.75 6.41
N LYS A 123 -6.20 16.65 5.54
CA LYS A 123 -6.88 16.91 4.28
C LYS A 123 -7.06 15.65 3.43
N TYR A 124 -6.00 14.85 3.27
CA TYR A 124 -6.06 13.64 2.46
C TYR A 124 -6.67 12.47 3.23
N ALA A 125 -6.37 12.31 4.52
CA ALA A 125 -6.97 11.29 5.36
C ALA A 125 -8.50 11.41 5.41
N MET A 126 -9.03 12.60 5.70
CA MET A 126 -10.47 12.81 5.76
C MET A 126 -11.17 12.67 4.40
N LYS A 127 -10.46 12.92 3.30
CA LYS A 127 -11.00 12.63 1.96
C LYS A 127 -11.25 11.13 1.77
N VAL A 128 -10.37 10.27 2.26
CA VAL A 128 -10.56 8.81 2.21
C VAL A 128 -11.64 8.36 3.17
N VAL A 129 -11.62 8.85 4.42
CA VAL A 129 -12.63 8.51 5.43
C VAL A 129 -14.04 8.86 4.95
N ALA A 130 -14.23 10.01 4.28
CA ALA A 130 -15.52 10.41 3.72
C ALA A 130 -16.02 9.50 2.58
N CYS A 131 -15.15 8.65 2.01
CA CYS A 131 -15.44 7.69 0.95
C CYS A 131 -15.31 6.24 1.47
N GLU A 132 -16.00 5.91 2.55
CA GLU A 132 -16.03 4.58 3.19
C GLU A 132 -14.71 4.13 3.83
N GLY A 133 -13.69 4.99 3.89
CA GLY A 133 -12.41 4.66 4.51
C GLY A 133 -11.68 3.49 3.85
N CYS A 134 -10.56 3.07 4.42
CA CYS A 134 -9.84 1.82 4.15
C CYS A 134 -8.84 1.58 5.27
N ALA A 135 -8.33 0.36 5.36
CA ALA A 135 -7.42 -0.05 6.43
C ALA A 135 -6.11 0.75 6.42
N GLU A 136 -5.58 1.09 5.23
CA GLU A 136 -4.38 1.91 5.11
C GLU A 136 -4.52 3.26 5.81
N ILE A 137 -5.64 3.97 5.56
CA ILE A 137 -5.82 5.29 6.17
C ILE A 137 -6.12 5.20 7.66
N CYS A 138 -6.78 4.13 8.10
CA CYS A 138 -6.99 3.88 9.51
C CYS A 138 -5.67 3.61 10.24
N CYS A 139 -4.73 2.86 9.63
CA CYS A 139 -3.38 2.68 10.16
C CYS A 139 -2.64 4.02 10.26
N GLU A 140 -2.68 4.86 9.22
CA GLU A 140 -2.02 6.18 9.23
C GLU A 140 -2.58 7.12 10.32
N LEU A 141 -3.90 7.06 10.56
CA LEU A 141 -4.52 7.81 11.65
C LEU A 141 -4.12 7.23 13.02
N GLY A 142 -4.07 5.91 13.15
CA GLY A 142 -3.55 5.23 14.33
C GLY A 142 -2.12 5.65 14.66
N ASP A 143 -1.22 5.62 13.66
CA ASP A 143 0.17 6.06 13.79
C ASP A 143 0.28 7.53 14.21
N TYR A 144 -0.56 8.40 13.63
CA TYR A 144 -0.58 9.81 13.97
C TYR A 144 -0.96 10.03 15.44
N TYR A 145 -2.08 9.45 15.89
CA TYR A 145 -2.57 9.64 17.25
C TYR A 145 -1.66 8.96 18.29
N LEU A 146 -1.07 7.81 17.95
CA LEU A 146 -0.06 7.19 18.82
C LEU A 146 1.17 8.10 18.97
N GLY A 147 1.63 8.73 17.89
CA GLY A 147 2.70 9.72 17.92
C GLY A 147 2.39 10.96 18.75
N GLU A 148 1.13 11.41 18.74
CA GLU A 148 0.63 12.51 19.60
C GLU A 148 0.32 12.07 21.03
N GLN A 149 0.55 10.79 21.36
CA GLN A 149 0.24 10.18 22.66
C GLN A 149 -1.25 10.18 23.03
N ASP A 150 -2.12 10.31 22.06
CA ASP A 150 -3.56 10.10 22.19
C ASP A 150 -3.87 8.61 21.98
N ILE A 151 -3.64 7.84 23.02
CA ILE A 151 -3.75 6.38 22.98
C ILE A 151 -5.18 5.94 22.72
N ASP A 152 -6.17 6.63 23.26
CA ASP A 152 -7.58 6.26 23.10
C ASP A 152 -8.00 6.38 21.63
N GLU A 153 -7.68 7.48 20.96
CA GLU A 153 -7.94 7.66 19.53
C GLU A 153 -7.11 6.68 18.68
N ALA A 154 -5.84 6.45 19.01
CA ALA A 154 -5.01 5.49 18.30
C ALA A 154 -5.62 4.07 18.32
N VAL A 155 -6.13 3.62 19.48
CA VAL A 155 -6.82 2.33 19.63
C VAL A 155 -8.04 2.25 18.71
N VAL A 156 -8.85 3.30 18.65
CA VAL A 156 -10.04 3.33 17.78
C VAL A 156 -9.65 3.15 16.31
N TRP A 157 -8.65 3.88 15.85
CA TRP A 157 -8.24 3.81 14.45
C TRP A 157 -7.59 2.48 14.06
N TYR A 158 -6.70 1.95 14.90
CA TYR A 158 -6.13 0.62 14.63
C TYR A 158 -7.18 -0.50 14.72
N TYR A 159 -8.16 -0.37 15.64
CA TYR A 159 -9.27 -1.31 15.69
C TYR A 159 -10.10 -1.27 14.41
N ASN A 160 -10.43 -0.08 13.90
CA ASN A 160 -11.13 0.08 12.63
C ASN A 160 -10.33 -0.54 11.47
N ALA A 161 -9.01 -0.36 11.43
CA ALA A 161 -8.16 -0.98 10.42
C ALA A 161 -8.21 -2.51 10.48
N ALA A 162 -8.17 -3.09 11.69
CA ALA A 162 -8.11 -4.54 11.87
C ALA A 162 -9.44 -5.26 11.64
N TYR A 163 -10.58 -4.60 11.92
CA TYR A 163 -11.86 -5.31 12.05
C TYR A 163 -13.03 -4.67 11.28
N GLU A 164 -12.97 -3.39 10.93
CA GLU A 164 -14.12 -2.66 10.37
C GLU A 164 -13.90 -2.19 8.92
N THR A 165 -12.65 -2.25 8.42
CA THR A 165 -12.33 -1.76 7.07
C THR A 165 -11.49 -2.78 6.29
N GLU A 166 -11.58 -2.72 4.97
CA GLU A 166 -10.77 -3.53 4.07
C GLU A 166 -9.54 -2.76 3.59
N SER A 167 -8.45 -3.48 3.30
CA SER A 167 -7.28 -2.92 2.65
C SER A 167 -7.50 -2.83 1.13
N ILE A 168 -6.99 -1.77 0.51
CA ILE A 168 -7.05 -1.55 -0.94
C ILE A 168 -5.67 -1.64 -1.60
N LEU A 169 -4.59 -1.43 -0.85
CA LEU A 169 -3.21 -1.42 -1.35
C LEU A 169 -2.35 -2.53 -0.75
N ASN A 170 -2.46 -2.79 0.56
CA ASN A 170 -1.64 -3.78 1.26
C ASN A 170 -2.46 -4.56 2.27
N LEU A 171 -2.62 -5.86 2.06
CA LEU A 171 -3.37 -6.77 2.95
C LEU A 171 -2.88 -6.72 4.41
N SER A 172 -1.61 -6.43 4.63
CA SER A 172 -1.07 -6.26 5.99
C SER A 172 -1.70 -5.12 6.77
N CYS A 173 -2.27 -4.12 6.08
CA CYS A 173 -2.96 -2.98 6.72
C CYS A 173 -4.32 -3.35 7.34
N SER A 174 -4.95 -4.44 6.91
CA SER A 174 -6.11 -5.05 7.58
C SER A 174 -5.75 -6.33 8.35
N GLY A 175 -4.46 -6.63 8.48
CA GLY A 175 -3.90 -7.81 9.10
C GLY A 175 -3.01 -7.50 10.30
N GLU A 176 -1.73 -7.85 10.18
CA GLU A 176 -0.77 -7.75 11.27
C GLU A 176 -0.39 -6.32 11.68
N ILE A 177 -0.37 -5.34 10.75
CA ILE A 177 0.06 -3.98 11.05
C ILE A 177 -0.79 -3.33 12.15
N PRO A 178 -2.13 -3.23 12.02
CA PRO A 178 -2.94 -2.60 13.06
C PRO A 178 -2.98 -3.40 14.36
N LEU A 179 -2.80 -4.72 14.30
CA LEU A 179 -2.73 -5.52 15.52
C LEU A 179 -1.46 -5.25 16.31
N TYR A 180 -0.31 -5.03 15.66
CA TYR A 180 0.89 -4.53 16.31
C TYR A 180 0.69 -3.11 16.86
N GLY A 181 0.02 -2.23 16.13
CA GLY A 181 -0.35 -0.89 16.61
C GLY A 181 -1.19 -0.94 17.89
N LEU A 182 -2.20 -1.82 17.94
CA LEU A 182 -2.99 -2.04 19.16
C LEU A 182 -2.13 -2.55 20.31
N ALA A 183 -1.19 -3.48 20.05
CA ALA A 183 -0.26 -3.94 21.07
C ALA A 183 0.59 -2.80 21.64
N GLU A 184 1.08 -1.90 20.80
CA GLU A 184 1.83 -0.71 21.23
C GLU A 184 0.96 0.25 22.05
N CYS A 185 -0.26 0.51 21.64
CA CYS A 185 -1.21 1.32 22.40
C CYS A 185 -1.45 0.78 23.81
N TYR A 186 -1.74 -0.54 23.93
CA TYR A 186 -1.98 -1.16 25.23
C TYR A 186 -0.72 -1.20 26.08
N ARG A 187 0.47 -1.35 25.50
CA ARG A 187 1.73 -1.25 26.22
C ARG A 187 1.95 0.17 26.76
N ALA A 188 1.69 1.19 25.95
CA ALA A 188 1.77 2.59 26.36
C ALA A 188 0.79 2.91 27.51
N ALA A 189 -0.39 2.27 27.51
CA ALA A 189 -1.38 2.36 28.59
C ALA A 189 -1.02 1.51 29.84
N GLY A 190 0.10 0.78 29.83
CA GLY A 190 0.52 -0.09 30.96
C GLY A 190 -0.22 -1.42 31.04
N ASN A 191 -0.95 -1.82 30.02
CA ASN A 191 -1.70 -3.08 29.97
C ASN A 191 -0.91 -4.14 29.19
N GLU A 192 0.12 -4.70 29.81
CA GLU A 192 1.00 -5.71 29.19
C GLU A 192 0.27 -7.01 28.79
N ALA A 193 -0.77 -7.38 29.52
CA ALA A 193 -1.52 -8.60 29.21
C ALA A 193 -2.26 -8.45 27.87
N GLN A 194 -2.91 -7.30 27.65
CA GLN A 194 -3.60 -7.02 26.40
C GLN A 194 -2.62 -6.80 25.25
N ALA A 195 -1.48 -6.14 25.50
CA ALA A 195 -0.42 -5.97 24.52
C ALA A 195 0.10 -7.31 24.02
N ALA A 196 0.39 -8.26 24.92
CA ALA A 196 0.85 -9.60 24.55
C ALA A 196 -0.18 -10.39 23.73
N GLU A 197 -1.47 -10.24 24.03
CA GLU A 197 -2.55 -10.88 23.25
C GLU A 197 -2.61 -10.33 21.83
N TYR A 198 -2.55 -9.00 21.63
CA TYR A 198 -2.54 -8.41 20.30
C TYR A 198 -1.28 -8.75 19.51
N GLU A 199 -0.11 -8.84 20.14
CA GLU A 199 1.10 -9.33 19.49
C GLU A 199 0.96 -10.79 19.00
N ARG A 200 0.31 -11.64 19.80
CA ARG A 200 0.02 -13.01 19.38
C ARG A 200 -0.89 -13.03 18.15
N LEU A 201 -1.98 -12.24 18.17
CA LEU A 201 -2.90 -12.12 17.04
C LEU A 201 -2.21 -11.59 15.79
N ALA A 202 -1.30 -10.63 15.93
CA ALA A 202 -0.52 -10.08 14.83
C ALA A 202 0.38 -11.15 14.19
N ARG A 203 1.09 -11.94 15.00
CA ARG A 203 1.91 -13.05 14.48
C ARG A 203 1.07 -14.09 13.74
N ASP A 204 -0.11 -14.44 14.27
CA ASP A 204 -1.02 -15.39 13.63
C ASP A 204 -1.57 -14.85 12.30
N ALA A 205 -1.83 -13.53 12.22
CA ALA A 205 -2.25 -12.87 10.98
C ALA A 205 -1.12 -12.87 9.93
N ALA A 206 0.10 -12.49 10.32
CA ALA A 206 1.26 -12.52 9.44
C ALA A 206 1.52 -13.91 8.85
N ALA A 207 1.41 -14.97 9.67
CA ALA A 207 1.60 -16.34 9.21
C ALA A 207 0.55 -16.75 8.15
N ARG A 208 -0.70 -16.29 8.28
CA ARG A 208 -1.75 -16.54 7.27
C ARG A 208 -1.47 -15.82 5.96
N ASN A 209 -1.03 -14.58 6.01
CA ASN A 209 -0.72 -13.79 4.82
C ASN A 209 0.44 -14.39 4.01
N HIS A 210 1.46 -14.95 4.68
CA HIS A 210 2.57 -15.64 4.02
C HIS A 210 2.20 -16.98 3.35
N THR A 211 1.11 -17.63 3.76
CA THR A 211 0.66 -18.90 3.15
C THR A 211 -0.31 -18.70 1.98
N ALA A 212 -0.84 -17.51 1.80
CA ALA A 212 -1.82 -17.18 0.76
C ALA A 212 -1.20 -16.53 -0.50
N GLY A 213 0.08 -16.20 -0.51
CA GLY A 213 0.86 -15.61 -1.61
C GLY A 213 1.85 -16.58 -2.20
#